data_74375356a96fa58ae2d88902bc73d388
#
_entry.id   74375356a96fa58ae2d88902bc73d388
#
_cell.length_a   1.000
_cell.length_b   1.000
_cell.length_c   1.000
_cell.angle_alpha   90.00
_cell.angle_beta   90.00
_cell.angle_gamma   90.00
#
_symmetry.space_group_name_H-M   'P 1'
#
loop_
_entity.id
_entity.type
_entity.pdbx_description
1 polymer ?
#
loop_
_entity_poly.entity_id
_entity_poly.type
_entity_poly.pdbx_seq_one_letter_code
_entity_poly.pdbx_strand_id
1 'polypeptide(L)'
;MFIHAFTSSLRKLHKVNAVGLAMELRGTVSSGLGRAHIFMAQAHYQDQFKQVLGVTAWPGTLNVKVEGQFFVRYLAMRNAAGIETSGIEESVRQAADHIDMTEIMIHRIQGFEREGRSFGGATAILASINTAGGHEAATINCAILIPDLTRHTDVVEVIASAFLREALDLIDGDQVLLLY
;
A
#
# COMPACT_ATOMS: atom_id res chain seq x y z
N MET A 1 33.05 -20.76 8.66
CA MET A 1 31.91 -21.16 9.50
C MET A 1 31.01 -19.94 9.76
N PHE A 2 30.40 -19.34 8.74
CA PHE A 2 29.42 -18.21 8.87
C PHE A 2 28.66 -18.06 7.57
N ILE A 3 27.83 -19.05 7.19
CA ILE A 3 26.94 -18.95 6.02
C ILE A 3 25.49 -19.45 6.34
N HIS A 4 25.15 -19.67 7.59
CA HIS A 4 23.84 -20.28 7.94
C HIS A 4 22.81 -19.34 8.58
N ALA A 5 23.09 -18.04 8.74
CA ALA A 5 22.18 -17.10 9.40
C ALA A 5 21.28 -16.28 8.45
N PHE A 6 21.65 -16.19 7.16
CA PHE A 6 20.91 -15.31 6.22
C PHE A 6 19.71 -15.97 5.51
N THR A 7 19.67 -17.31 5.49
CA THR A 7 18.58 -18.05 4.83
C THR A 7 17.34 -18.24 5.71
N SER A 8 17.44 -17.99 7.01
CA SER A 8 16.34 -18.17 7.95
C SER A 8 15.32 -17.02 7.94
N SER A 9 15.77 -15.80 7.64
CA SER A 9 14.89 -14.62 7.66
C SER A 9 13.97 -14.54 6.45
N LEU A 10 14.44 -14.95 5.26
CA LEU A 10 13.64 -14.98 4.03
C LEU A 10 12.62 -16.13 4.02
N ARG A 11 12.84 -17.20 4.77
CA ARG A 11 11.86 -18.29 4.93
C ARG A 11 10.74 -17.98 5.91
N LYS A 12 10.86 -16.95 6.73
CA LYS A 12 9.80 -16.52 7.66
C LYS A 12 8.72 -15.68 6.98
N LEU A 13 9.02 -15.03 5.86
CA LEU A 13 8.03 -14.29 5.07
C LEU A 13 7.12 -15.20 4.21
N HIS A 14 7.49 -16.46 4.00
CA HIS A 14 6.67 -17.43 3.24
C HIS A 14 5.85 -18.38 4.14
N LYS A 15 5.85 -18.17 5.46
CA LYS A 15 4.93 -18.85 6.37
C LYS A 15 3.84 -17.90 6.85
N VAL A 16 3.20 -17.20 5.93
CA VAL A 16 1.91 -16.57 6.19
C VAL A 16 0.86 -17.66 6.00
N ASN A 17 0.47 -18.22 7.11
CA ASN A 17 -0.77 -18.89 7.43
C ASN A 17 -1.44 -19.73 6.34
N ALA A 18 -1.30 -21.03 6.49
CA ALA A 18 -2.09 -22.06 5.79
C ALA A 18 -3.59 -22.06 6.17
N VAL A 19 -4.17 -20.94 6.65
CA VAL A 19 -5.60 -20.80 6.94
C VAL A 19 -6.16 -19.40 6.70
N GLY A 20 -5.35 -18.39 6.38
CA GLY A 20 -5.84 -17.05 6.02
C GLY A 20 -5.87 -16.90 4.49
N LEU A 21 -7.04 -16.81 3.89
CA LEU A 21 -7.18 -16.37 2.50
C LEU A 21 -6.57 -14.96 2.40
N ALA A 22 -5.43 -14.82 1.70
CA ALA A 22 -4.87 -13.51 1.39
C ALA A 22 -5.98 -12.65 0.77
N MET A 23 -6.19 -11.46 1.34
CA MET A 23 -7.19 -10.55 0.79
C MET A 23 -6.64 -9.91 -0.48
N GLU A 24 -7.49 -9.74 -1.47
CA GLU A 24 -7.11 -9.13 -2.75
C GLU A 24 -7.77 -7.78 -2.96
N LEU A 25 -7.06 -6.90 -3.63
CA LEU A 25 -7.56 -5.63 -4.13
C LEU A 25 -7.13 -5.49 -5.59
N ARG A 26 -8.10 -5.28 -6.48
CA ARG A 26 -7.85 -5.04 -7.90
C ARG A 26 -8.21 -3.62 -8.26
N GLY A 27 -7.44 -3.05 -9.15
CA GLY A 27 -7.72 -1.71 -9.62
C GLY A 27 -6.95 -1.37 -10.89
N THR A 28 -7.22 -0.17 -11.36
CA THR A 28 -6.69 0.38 -12.62
C THR A 28 -5.60 1.39 -12.33
N VAL A 29 -4.45 1.25 -12.95
CA VAL A 29 -3.33 2.20 -12.85
C VAL A 29 -3.78 3.56 -13.37
N SER A 30 -3.49 4.61 -12.62
CA SER A 30 -3.83 5.99 -12.99
C SER A 30 -2.69 6.96 -12.66
N SER A 31 -2.60 8.05 -13.40
CA SER A 31 -1.66 9.13 -13.10
C SER A 31 -2.21 10.06 -12.03
N GLY A 32 -1.32 10.47 -11.12
CA GLY A 32 -1.59 11.52 -10.13
C GLY A 32 -0.90 12.83 -10.50
N LEU A 33 -0.91 13.78 -9.57
CA LEU A 33 -0.29 15.10 -9.75
C LEU A 33 1.25 15.08 -9.71
N GLY A 34 1.87 13.90 -9.52
CA GLY A 34 3.32 13.76 -9.49
C GLY A 34 4.03 14.42 -8.30
N ARG A 35 3.31 14.80 -7.25
CA ARG A 35 3.88 15.51 -6.08
C ARG A 35 4.40 14.61 -4.98
N ALA A 36 4.09 13.31 -5.03
CA ALA A 36 4.47 12.36 -3.98
C ALA A 36 5.99 12.33 -3.77
N HIS A 37 6.79 12.46 -4.83
CA HIS A 37 8.25 12.40 -4.76
C HIS A 37 8.85 13.45 -3.82
N ILE A 38 8.26 14.65 -3.72
CA ILE A 38 8.76 15.74 -2.85
C ILE A 38 8.71 15.31 -1.38
N PHE A 39 7.66 14.59 -1.01
CA PHE A 39 7.46 14.11 0.36
C PHE A 39 8.25 12.82 0.59
N MET A 40 8.13 11.86 -0.29
CA MET A 40 8.69 10.53 -0.12
C MET A 40 10.22 10.48 -0.17
N ALA A 41 10.87 11.43 -0.85
CA ALA A 41 12.33 11.53 -0.87
C ALA A 41 12.95 12.01 0.46
N GLN A 42 12.15 12.48 1.41
CA GLN A 42 12.67 12.99 2.68
C GLN A 42 13.16 11.85 3.58
N ALA A 43 14.34 12.01 4.19
CA ALA A 43 14.98 10.99 5.03
C ALA A 43 14.05 10.49 6.13
N HIS A 44 13.28 11.38 6.76
CA HIS A 44 12.32 11.03 7.82
C HIS A 44 11.32 9.95 7.37
N TYR A 45 10.79 10.05 6.15
CA TYR A 45 9.88 9.03 5.62
C TYR A 45 10.64 7.81 5.12
N GLN A 46 11.78 7.99 4.45
CA GLN A 46 12.58 6.88 3.93
C GLN A 46 13.06 5.93 5.03
N ASP A 47 13.45 6.46 6.18
CA ASP A 47 13.85 5.64 7.34
C ASP A 47 12.68 4.77 7.84
N GLN A 48 11.47 5.29 7.86
CA GLN A 48 10.27 4.56 8.26
C GLN A 48 9.82 3.56 7.18
N PHE A 49 9.85 3.95 5.90
CA PHE A 49 9.57 3.02 4.81
C PHE A 49 10.54 1.83 4.80
N LYS A 50 11.82 2.08 5.12
CA LYS A 50 12.81 1.02 5.26
C LYS A 50 12.47 0.06 6.40
N GLN A 51 11.89 0.54 7.49
CA GLN A 51 11.43 -0.33 8.58
C GLN A 51 10.26 -1.23 8.14
N VAL A 52 9.35 -0.70 7.32
CA VAL A 52 8.18 -1.43 6.81
C VAL A 52 8.55 -2.40 5.69
N LEU A 53 9.27 -1.91 4.66
CA LEU A 53 9.60 -2.69 3.46
C LEU A 53 10.87 -3.55 3.61
N GLY A 54 11.68 -3.31 4.65
CA GLY A 54 13.01 -3.90 4.80
C GLY A 54 14.09 -3.24 3.94
N VAL A 55 13.73 -2.29 3.09
CA VAL A 55 14.58 -1.58 2.13
C VAL A 55 13.99 -0.18 1.88
N THR A 56 14.81 0.76 1.41
CA THR A 56 14.35 2.11 1.04
C THR A 56 13.30 2.04 -0.07
N ALA A 57 12.29 2.89 0.01
CA ALA A 57 11.27 3.00 -1.02
C ALA A 57 11.78 3.85 -2.20
N TRP A 58 11.36 3.52 -3.41
CA TRP A 58 11.41 4.46 -4.53
C TRP A 58 10.65 5.74 -4.13
N PRO A 59 11.18 6.93 -4.41
CA PRO A 59 10.56 8.19 -3.98
C PRO A 59 9.36 8.57 -4.87
N GLY A 60 8.30 7.79 -4.82
CA GLY A 60 7.07 8.00 -5.56
C GLY A 60 6.04 6.94 -5.23
N THR A 61 4.80 7.15 -5.65
CA THR A 61 3.70 6.20 -5.49
C THR A 61 3.17 5.75 -6.84
N LEU A 62 2.73 4.50 -6.93
CA LEU A 62 1.83 4.05 -7.99
C LEU A 62 0.40 4.31 -7.51
N ASN A 63 -0.39 5.02 -8.30
CA ASN A 63 -1.81 5.25 -8.03
C ASN A 63 -2.65 4.17 -8.72
N VAL A 64 -3.50 3.53 -7.92
CA VAL A 64 -4.42 2.47 -8.39
C VAL A 64 -5.83 2.87 -8.03
N LYS A 65 -6.66 3.14 -9.05
CA LYS A 65 -8.07 3.46 -8.87
C LYS A 65 -8.85 2.18 -8.63
N VAL A 66 -9.69 2.19 -7.60
CA VAL A 66 -10.52 1.04 -7.20
C VAL A 66 -12.00 1.37 -7.31
N GLU A 67 -12.80 0.35 -7.67
CA GLU A 67 -14.23 0.48 -7.87
C GLU A 67 -14.98 -0.73 -7.30
N GLY A 68 -16.29 -0.61 -7.12
CA GLY A 68 -17.16 -1.70 -6.69
C GLY A 68 -16.70 -2.34 -5.36
N GLN A 69 -16.63 -3.66 -5.30
CA GLN A 69 -16.23 -4.37 -4.10
C GLN A 69 -14.80 -4.05 -3.63
N PHE A 70 -13.90 -3.68 -4.54
CA PHE A 70 -12.52 -3.33 -4.18
C PHE A 70 -12.45 -1.92 -3.56
N PHE A 71 -13.34 -1.01 -3.96
CA PHE A 71 -13.52 0.25 -3.26
C PHE A 71 -14.01 0.03 -1.81
N VAL A 72 -14.97 -0.88 -1.60
CA VAL A 72 -15.46 -1.23 -0.25
C VAL A 72 -14.32 -1.80 0.60
N ARG A 73 -13.46 -2.67 0.05
CA ARG A 73 -12.28 -3.20 0.76
C ARG A 73 -11.28 -2.11 1.10
N TYR A 74 -10.99 -1.20 0.17
CA TYR A 74 -10.11 -0.08 0.45
C TYR A 74 -10.70 0.86 1.51
N LEU A 75 -12.00 1.05 1.52
CA LEU A 75 -12.67 1.82 2.56
C LEU A 75 -12.51 1.17 3.94
N ALA A 76 -12.60 -0.15 4.04
CA ALA A 76 -12.34 -0.88 5.28
C ALA A 76 -10.89 -0.66 5.77
N MET A 77 -9.90 -0.64 4.87
CA MET A 77 -8.52 -0.29 5.24
C MET A 77 -8.42 1.14 5.76
N ARG A 78 -9.11 2.10 5.14
CA ARG A 78 -9.15 3.49 5.60
C ARG A 78 -9.77 3.62 6.99
N ASN A 79 -10.86 2.90 7.25
CA ASN A 79 -11.49 2.85 8.57
C ASN A 79 -10.51 2.29 9.61
N ALA A 80 -9.82 1.19 9.29
CA ALA A 80 -8.80 0.60 10.15
C ALA A 80 -7.61 1.56 10.40
N ALA A 81 -7.27 2.39 9.43
CA ALA A 81 -6.25 3.44 9.54
C ALA A 81 -6.73 4.69 10.33
N GLY A 82 -8.01 4.75 10.72
CA GLY A 82 -8.59 5.91 11.41
C GLY A 82 -8.85 7.10 10.51
N ILE A 83 -8.95 6.89 9.18
CA ILE A 83 -9.25 7.96 8.22
C ILE A 83 -10.76 8.16 8.12
N GLU A 84 -11.19 9.40 8.25
CA GLU A 84 -12.60 9.75 8.18
C GLU A 84 -13.21 9.42 6.80
N THR A 85 -14.39 8.81 6.83
CA THR A 85 -15.13 8.36 5.64
C THR A 85 -16.55 8.91 5.58
N SER A 86 -16.88 9.93 6.38
CA SER A 86 -18.23 10.49 6.51
C SER A 86 -18.83 11.02 5.20
N GLY A 87 -17.98 11.44 4.24
CA GLY A 87 -18.42 11.87 2.92
C GLY A 87 -18.80 10.76 1.93
N ILE A 88 -18.68 9.47 2.36
CA ILE A 88 -19.03 8.31 1.55
C ILE A 88 -20.49 7.90 1.82
N GLU A 89 -21.16 7.39 0.80
CA GLU A 89 -22.52 6.88 0.93
C GLU A 89 -22.65 5.85 2.06
N GLU A 90 -23.71 5.96 2.84
CA GLU A 90 -23.96 5.14 4.04
C GLU A 90 -23.93 3.64 3.77
N SER A 91 -24.56 3.19 2.68
CA SER A 91 -24.60 1.77 2.29
C SER A 91 -23.19 1.19 2.05
N VAL A 92 -22.33 1.99 1.45
CA VAL A 92 -20.91 1.61 1.18
C VAL A 92 -20.11 1.57 2.47
N ARG A 93 -20.32 2.53 3.37
CA ARG A 93 -19.68 2.53 4.70
C ARG A 93 -20.07 1.30 5.51
N GLN A 94 -21.36 1.00 5.57
CA GLN A 94 -21.87 -0.19 6.26
C GLN A 94 -21.30 -1.48 5.67
N ALA A 95 -21.17 -1.58 4.35
CA ALA A 95 -20.53 -2.73 3.72
C ALA A 95 -19.05 -2.86 4.10
N ALA A 96 -18.33 -1.73 4.21
CA ALA A 96 -16.94 -1.72 4.63
C ALA A 96 -16.77 -2.15 6.11
N ASP A 97 -17.68 -1.75 6.99
CA ASP A 97 -17.67 -2.10 8.41
C ASP A 97 -17.85 -3.61 8.67
N HIS A 98 -18.39 -4.35 7.70
CA HIS A 98 -18.52 -5.81 7.79
C HIS A 98 -17.26 -6.56 7.32
N ILE A 99 -16.25 -5.87 6.79
CA ILE A 99 -14.99 -6.49 6.39
C ILE A 99 -14.09 -6.61 7.61
N ASP A 100 -13.72 -7.84 7.95
CA ASP A 100 -12.81 -8.10 9.07
C ASP A 100 -11.37 -7.69 8.70
N MET A 101 -10.86 -6.70 9.41
CA MET A 101 -9.50 -6.16 9.26
C MET A 101 -8.58 -6.53 10.44
N THR A 102 -9.04 -7.38 11.37
CA THR A 102 -8.32 -7.67 12.62
C THR A 102 -6.98 -8.39 12.41
N GLU A 103 -6.87 -9.19 11.35
CA GLU A 103 -5.65 -9.92 11.01
C GLU A 103 -4.65 -9.07 10.18
N ILE A 104 -5.04 -7.87 9.78
CA ILE A 104 -4.20 -7.01 8.94
C ILE A 104 -3.21 -6.23 9.81
N MET A 105 -1.92 -6.43 9.53
CA MET A 105 -0.87 -5.70 10.23
C MET A 105 -0.74 -4.29 9.69
N ILE A 106 -1.00 -3.31 10.55
CA ILE A 106 -0.94 -1.89 10.26
C ILE A 106 0.38 -1.31 10.78
N HIS A 107 1.12 -0.63 9.91
CA HIS A 107 2.34 0.10 10.26
C HIS A 107 2.09 1.59 10.21
N ARG A 108 2.32 2.27 11.32
CA ARG A 108 2.19 3.73 11.38
C ARG A 108 3.44 4.42 10.86
N ILE A 109 3.28 5.34 9.92
CA ILE A 109 4.28 6.27 9.43
C ILE A 109 4.02 7.62 10.10
N GLN A 110 4.95 8.08 10.90
CA GLN A 110 4.81 9.33 11.64
C GLN A 110 5.07 10.54 10.74
N GLY A 111 4.22 11.54 10.85
CA GLY A 111 4.46 12.85 10.29
C GLY A 111 5.54 13.64 11.06
N PHE A 112 5.86 14.82 10.60
CA PHE A 112 6.81 15.72 11.26
C PHE A 112 6.51 17.18 10.93
N GLU A 113 7.10 18.09 11.69
CA GLU A 113 7.06 19.52 11.42
C GLU A 113 8.45 20.04 11.07
N ARG A 114 8.52 20.91 10.09
CA ARG A 114 9.75 21.60 9.72
C ARG A 114 9.43 22.99 9.20
N GLU A 115 10.10 24.01 9.77
CA GLU A 115 9.97 25.43 9.38
C GLU A 115 8.49 25.89 9.41
N GLY A 116 7.73 25.48 10.43
CA GLY A 116 6.32 25.83 10.60
C GLY A 116 5.37 25.15 9.61
N ARG A 117 5.86 24.13 8.87
CA ARG A 117 5.04 23.29 8.00
C ARG A 117 4.88 21.91 8.61
N SER A 118 3.63 21.47 8.70
CA SER A 118 3.30 20.09 9.09
C SER A 118 3.30 19.18 7.86
N PHE A 119 3.99 18.06 7.99
CA PHE A 119 4.01 16.97 7.03
C PHE A 119 3.26 15.80 7.66
N GLY A 120 2.12 15.45 7.08
CA GLY A 120 1.23 14.44 7.63
C GLY A 120 1.86 13.06 7.70
N GLY A 121 1.34 12.23 8.58
CA GLY A 121 1.68 10.82 8.64
C GLY A 121 0.88 10.00 7.63
N ALA A 122 1.07 8.69 7.70
CA ALA A 122 0.34 7.73 6.88
C ALA A 122 0.22 6.40 7.62
N THR A 123 -0.62 5.53 7.09
CA THR A 123 -0.68 4.12 7.46
C THR A 123 -0.16 3.28 6.29
N ALA A 124 0.68 2.28 6.57
CA ALA A 124 1.18 1.35 5.58
C ALA A 124 0.71 -0.08 5.90
N ILE A 125 0.28 -0.80 4.87
CA ILE A 125 -0.12 -2.20 4.93
C ILE A 125 0.74 -2.98 3.93
N LEU A 126 1.48 -3.98 4.42
CA LEU A 126 2.32 -4.80 3.55
C LEU A 126 1.48 -5.58 2.55
N ALA A 127 1.95 -5.62 1.32
CA ALA A 127 1.29 -6.28 0.22
C ALA A 127 2.30 -6.78 -0.83
N SER A 128 1.80 -7.50 -1.80
CA SER A 128 2.51 -7.76 -3.06
C SER A 128 1.66 -7.30 -4.23
N ILE A 129 2.29 -6.84 -5.29
CA ILE A 129 1.63 -6.38 -6.51
C ILE A 129 2.07 -7.19 -7.72
N ASN A 130 1.13 -7.49 -8.60
CA ASN A 130 1.39 -8.03 -9.93
C ASN A 130 0.39 -7.48 -10.97
N THR A 131 0.62 -7.76 -12.25
CA THR A 131 -0.33 -7.45 -13.31
C THR A 131 -1.49 -8.45 -13.31
N ALA A 132 -2.73 -7.97 -13.41
CA ALA A 132 -3.91 -8.81 -13.43
C ALA A 132 -4.03 -9.52 -14.80
N GLY A 133 -3.47 -10.70 -14.95
CA GLY A 133 -3.62 -11.48 -16.19
C GLY A 133 -2.40 -12.29 -16.65
N GLY A 134 -1.27 -12.17 -15.98
CA GLY A 134 -0.05 -12.92 -16.34
C GLY A 134 0.15 -14.16 -15.48
N HIS A 135 0.15 -15.34 -16.08
CA HIS A 135 0.51 -16.59 -15.40
C HIS A 135 1.99 -16.66 -14.95
N GLU A 136 2.83 -15.70 -15.40
CA GLU A 136 4.24 -15.56 -15.04
C GLU A 136 4.63 -14.12 -14.66
N ALA A 137 3.66 -13.27 -14.30
CA ALA A 137 3.95 -11.90 -13.94
C ALA A 137 4.82 -11.82 -12.69
N ALA A 138 5.86 -11.00 -12.76
CA ALA A 138 6.71 -10.72 -11.61
C ALA A 138 5.86 -10.16 -10.45
N THR A 139 5.94 -10.80 -9.29
CA THR A 139 5.32 -10.30 -8.08
C THR A 139 6.33 -9.44 -7.32
N ILE A 140 5.98 -8.21 -7.03
CA ILE A 140 6.84 -7.25 -6.33
C ILE A 140 6.28 -7.00 -4.93
N ASN A 141 7.14 -7.12 -3.91
CA ASN A 141 6.79 -6.74 -2.56
C ASN A 141 6.62 -5.22 -2.47
N CYS A 142 5.52 -4.79 -1.88
CA CYS A 142 5.14 -3.40 -1.78
C CYS A 142 4.39 -3.12 -0.47
N ALA A 143 3.96 -1.90 -0.27
CA ALA A 143 2.99 -1.56 0.76
C ALA A 143 1.92 -0.63 0.18
N ILE A 144 0.69 -0.83 0.62
CA ILE A 144 -0.41 0.11 0.43
C ILE A 144 -0.18 1.25 1.42
N LEU A 145 -0.12 2.48 0.93
CA LEU A 145 0.06 3.68 1.73
C LEU A 145 -1.25 4.46 1.78
N ILE A 146 -1.71 4.79 2.99
CA ILE A 146 -2.92 5.58 3.23
C ILE A 146 -2.48 6.85 3.96
N PRO A 147 -2.27 7.98 3.26
CA PRO A 147 -1.90 9.24 3.89
C PRO A 147 -3.04 9.79 4.76
N ASP A 148 -2.71 10.37 5.92
CA ASP A 148 -3.70 10.95 6.83
C ASP A 148 -4.52 12.08 6.20
N LEU A 149 -3.89 12.83 5.30
CA LEU A 149 -4.47 14.00 4.65
C LEU A 149 -4.88 13.73 3.20
N THR A 150 -5.11 12.45 2.84
CA THR A 150 -5.54 12.11 1.49
C THR A 150 -6.93 12.68 1.18
N ARG A 151 -7.07 13.30 0.01
CA ARG A 151 -8.35 13.79 -0.51
C ARG A 151 -9.04 12.78 -1.44
N HIS A 152 -8.30 11.79 -1.91
CA HIS A 152 -8.83 10.75 -2.77
C HIS A 152 -9.44 9.64 -1.94
N THR A 153 -10.65 9.24 -2.29
CA THR A 153 -11.37 8.16 -1.59
C THR A 153 -11.23 6.82 -2.30
N ASP A 154 -11.03 6.83 -3.61
CA ASP A 154 -11.02 5.68 -4.51
C ASP A 154 -9.65 5.40 -5.16
N VAL A 155 -8.60 6.09 -4.71
CA VAL A 155 -7.23 5.90 -5.20
C VAL A 155 -6.37 5.31 -4.09
N VAL A 156 -5.83 4.13 -4.35
CA VAL A 156 -4.85 3.44 -3.51
C VAL A 156 -3.46 3.90 -3.94
N GLU A 157 -2.67 4.38 -2.99
CA GLU A 157 -1.27 4.68 -3.22
C GLU A 157 -0.41 3.47 -2.86
N VAL A 158 0.49 3.06 -3.75
CA VAL A 158 1.36 1.90 -3.55
C VAL A 158 2.81 2.32 -3.60
N ILE A 159 3.59 1.91 -2.59
CA ILE A 159 5.02 2.15 -2.49
C ILE A 159 5.80 0.84 -2.58
N ALA A 160 6.96 0.88 -3.21
CA ALA A 160 7.87 -0.26 -3.34
C ALA A 160 9.32 0.21 -3.41
N SER A 161 10.26 -0.72 -3.36
CA SER A 161 11.69 -0.41 -3.53
C SER A 161 12.06 -0.02 -4.97
N ALA A 162 11.23 -0.41 -5.93
CA ALA A 162 11.43 -0.14 -7.36
C ALA A 162 10.37 0.84 -7.89
N PHE A 163 10.67 1.49 -9.03
CA PHE A 163 9.69 2.24 -9.78
C PHE A 163 8.72 1.26 -10.46
N LEU A 164 7.55 1.08 -9.86
CA LEU A 164 6.60 0.03 -10.23
C LEU A 164 6.13 0.10 -11.69
N ARG A 165 6.00 1.30 -12.25
CA ARG A 165 5.61 1.45 -13.67
C ARG A 165 6.64 0.84 -14.61
N GLU A 166 7.93 1.02 -14.32
CA GLU A 166 9.01 0.42 -15.11
C GLU A 166 9.16 -1.07 -14.81
N ALA A 167 9.15 -1.43 -13.52
CA ALA A 167 9.38 -2.81 -13.09
C ALA A 167 8.29 -3.81 -13.55
N LEU A 168 7.06 -3.33 -13.76
CA LEU A 168 5.92 -4.12 -14.22
C LEU A 168 5.41 -3.71 -15.61
N ASP A 169 6.13 -2.82 -16.32
CA ASP A 169 5.76 -2.29 -17.63
C ASP A 169 4.32 -1.75 -17.70
N LEU A 170 3.97 -0.89 -16.70
CA LEU A 170 2.62 -0.38 -16.51
C LEU A 170 2.40 0.98 -17.16
N ILE A 171 1.26 1.10 -17.82
CA ILE A 171 0.71 2.37 -18.31
C ILE A 171 -0.65 2.66 -17.65
N ASP A 172 -1.15 3.89 -17.80
CA ASP A 172 -2.49 4.23 -17.33
C ASP A 172 -3.55 3.36 -18.03
N GLY A 173 -4.47 2.83 -17.25
CA GLY A 173 -5.50 1.90 -17.72
C GLY A 173 -5.21 0.43 -17.46
N ASP A 174 -3.96 0.07 -17.14
CA ASP A 174 -3.61 -1.31 -16.85
C ASP A 174 -4.22 -1.79 -15.53
N GLN A 175 -4.60 -3.07 -15.51
CA GLN A 175 -5.15 -3.71 -14.30
C GLN A 175 -4.03 -4.33 -13.47
N VAL A 176 -4.06 -4.07 -12.18
CA VAL A 176 -3.14 -4.66 -11.20
C VAL A 176 -3.90 -5.36 -10.08
N LEU A 177 -3.23 -6.34 -9.49
CA LEU A 177 -3.69 -7.10 -8.34
C LEU A 177 -2.74 -6.87 -7.17
N LEU A 178 -3.29 -6.42 -6.04
CA LEU A 178 -2.63 -6.33 -4.75
C LEU A 178 -3.12 -7.48 -3.86
N LEU A 179 -2.19 -8.20 -3.26
CA LEU A 179 -2.47 -9.25 -2.25
C LEU A 179 -1.88 -8.77 -0.91
N TYR A 180 -2.69 -8.74 0.15
CA TYR A 180 -2.34 -8.20 1.47
C TYR A 180 -2.91 -9.02 2.60
#